data_45994f0909566a3a1f74314b1996be34
#
_entry.id   45994f0909566a3a1f74314b1996be34
#
_cell.length_a   1.000
_cell.length_b   1.000
_cell.length_c   1.000
_cell.angle_alpha   90.00
_cell.angle_beta   90.00
_cell.angle_gamma   90.00
#
_symmetry.space_group_name_H-M   'P 1'
#
loop_
_entity.id
_entity.type
_entity.pdbx_description
1 polymer ?
#
loop_
_entity_poly.entity_id
_entity_poly.type
_entity_poly.pdbx_seq_one_letter_code
_entity_poly.pdbx_strand_id
1 'polypeptide(L)'
;MADLFDSTPGTEEQHDSAHRPLADRLRPRSLSEVIGQEQVLGEDAPLGVMLRSGSLSSLILWGPPGVGKTTIARLLADETDLHFVQISAIFTGVPELRKVFEAAKLRRQTGQGTLLFVDEIHRFNKAQQDSFLPHMEDGTILLVGATTENPSFELNAAVLSRSQVLVLERLSLGDLERLAQRAEQELGRALPLDGQAREALLEMADGDGRALLNLIEQVAAWKVEGKLNVDALSKRLMKRAAKYDKSGDEHYNLISALHKSVRGSDPDAALYWYARMLEGGEDPRYLARRLLRMAVEDISLADPQAQQLCLHAWETYERLGSPEGELALAQAVAYLALAPKSNAVYMAYKAARAAARKTGSEPPPKHILNAPTQMMKDQGYGDGYAYDHDAEDGFSGQNYFPETMRRPSFYLPVERGFERELKKRLDYFEKLRAKRN
;
A
#
# COMPACT_ATOMS: atom_id res chain seq x y z
N MET A 1 2.68 -39.06 -24.92
CA MET A 1 3.48 -38.19 -24.09
C MET A 1 2.67 -38.03 -22.81
N ALA A 2 3.16 -38.64 -21.74
CA ALA A 2 2.45 -38.74 -20.48
C ALA A 2 2.35 -37.38 -19.81
N ASP A 3 1.17 -37.09 -19.31
CA ASP A 3 0.78 -35.88 -18.61
C ASP A 3 1.50 -35.81 -17.27
N LEU A 4 2.25 -34.73 -17.03
CA LEU A 4 3.12 -34.58 -15.85
C LEU A 4 2.35 -34.05 -14.61
N PHE A 5 1.01 -34.00 -14.66
CA PHE A 5 0.14 -33.39 -13.62
C PHE A 5 -0.98 -34.26 -13.12
N ASP A 6 -1.00 -35.57 -13.48
CA ASP A 6 -1.99 -36.52 -12.99
C ASP A 6 -1.43 -37.31 -11.80
N SER A 7 -1.50 -36.72 -10.60
CA SER A 7 -1.27 -37.44 -9.35
C SER A 7 -2.59 -37.94 -8.80
N THR A 8 -2.88 -39.21 -9.04
CA THR A 8 -3.94 -40.01 -8.41
C THR A 8 -3.76 -40.00 -6.89
N PRO A 9 -4.80 -39.75 -6.07
CA PRO A 9 -4.69 -39.84 -4.63
C PRO A 9 -4.74 -41.31 -4.20
N GLY A 10 -3.64 -41.80 -3.71
CA GLY A 10 -3.57 -43.17 -3.17
C GLY A 10 -2.19 -43.56 -2.65
N THR A 11 -2.05 -43.62 -1.32
CA THR A 11 -1.09 -44.44 -0.55
C THR A 11 0.36 -43.98 -0.33
N GLU A 12 0.71 -42.71 -0.44
CA GLU A 12 2.05 -42.20 -0.02
C GLU A 12 2.04 -41.20 1.16
N GLU A 13 0.90 -40.91 1.80
CA GLU A 13 0.80 -39.80 2.76
C GLU A 13 1.41 -40.04 4.15
N GLN A 14 1.90 -41.24 4.50
CA GLN A 14 2.36 -41.51 5.87
C GLN A 14 3.87 -41.39 6.10
N HIS A 15 4.72 -41.34 5.09
CA HIS A 15 6.18 -41.26 5.28
C HIS A 15 6.82 -39.89 5.08
N ASP A 16 6.10 -38.87 4.59
CA ASP A 16 6.65 -37.57 4.27
C ASP A 16 6.31 -36.46 5.30
N SER A 17 5.51 -36.77 6.32
CA SER A 17 5.04 -35.78 7.31
C SER A 17 6.15 -35.24 8.23
N ALA A 18 7.22 -36.01 8.46
CA ALA A 18 8.29 -35.59 9.39
C ALA A 18 9.22 -34.50 8.87
N HIS A 19 9.20 -34.21 7.57
CA HIS A 19 10.07 -33.19 6.96
C HIS A 19 9.32 -31.91 6.56
N ARG A 20 7.99 -31.83 6.72
CA ARG A 20 7.23 -30.62 6.42
C ARG A 20 7.41 -29.59 7.53
N PRO A 21 7.57 -28.26 7.17
CA PRO A 21 7.63 -27.19 8.14
C PRO A 21 6.42 -27.19 9.09
N LEU A 22 6.64 -26.80 10.35
CA LEU A 22 5.58 -26.78 11.37
C LEU A 22 4.37 -25.94 10.94
N ALA A 23 4.63 -24.83 10.25
CA ALA A 23 3.59 -23.94 9.70
C ALA A 23 2.70 -24.64 8.64
N ASP A 24 3.20 -25.65 7.94
CA ASP A 24 2.40 -26.40 6.97
C ASP A 24 1.63 -27.55 7.66
N ARG A 25 2.24 -28.18 8.63
CA ARG A 25 1.62 -29.25 9.44
C ARG A 25 0.43 -28.76 10.26
N LEU A 26 0.53 -27.53 10.79
CA LEU A 26 -0.50 -26.88 11.61
C LEU A 26 -1.49 -26.03 10.80
N ARG A 27 -1.47 -26.15 9.47
CA ARG A 27 -2.44 -25.41 8.65
C ARG A 27 -3.86 -25.86 8.99
N PRO A 28 -4.79 -24.92 9.31
CA PRO A 28 -6.18 -25.24 9.58
C PRO A 28 -6.82 -26.07 8.47
N ARG A 29 -7.65 -27.02 8.85
CA ARG A 29 -8.39 -27.91 7.94
C ARG A 29 -9.85 -27.51 7.77
N SER A 30 -10.34 -26.61 8.61
CA SER A 30 -11.67 -26.03 8.54
C SER A 30 -11.60 -24.54 8.92
N LEU A 31 -12.60 -23.74 8.53
CA LEU A 31 -12.67 -22.32 8.88
C LEU A 31 -12.78 -22.10 10.39
N SER A 32 -13.40 -23.02 11.13
CA SER A 32 -13.50 -22.97 12.59
C SER A 32 -12.16 -23.15 13.32
N GLU A 33 -11.15 -23.72 12.64
CA GLU A 33 -9.80 -23.86 13.18
C GLU A 33 -8.92 -22.64 12.97
N VAL A 34 -9.35 -21.67 12.17
CA VAL A 34 -8.60 -20.42 11.94
C VAL A 34 -8.66 -19.59 13.21
N ILE A 35 -7.51 -19.17 13.71
CA ILE A 35 -7.37 -18.44 14.97
C ILE A 35 -7.33 -16.93 14.67
N GLY A 36 -8.05 -16.13 15.47
CA GLY A 36 -7.89 -14.67 15.56
C GLY A 36 -8.50 -13.87 14.42
N GLN A 37 -9.50 -14.42 13.70
CA GLN A 37 -10.20 -13.73 12.61
C GLN A 37 -11.73 -13.84 12.78
N GLU A 38 -12.21 -13.88 14.00
CA GLU A 38 -13.62 -14.04 14.34
C GLU A 38 -14.50 -12.91 13.76
N GLN A 39 -13.97 -11.70 13.62
CA GLN A 39 -14.63 -10.53 12.99
C GLN A 39 -14.93 -10.72 11.50
N VAL A 40 -14.25 -11.68 10.84
CA VAL A 40 -14.46 -12.01 9.43
C VAL A 40 -15.16 -13.36 9.25
N LEU A 41 -14.79 -14.35 10.06
CA LEU A 41 -15.20 -15.75 9.93
C LEU A 41 -16.36 -16.16 10.86
N GLY A 42 -16.67 -15.37 11.89
CA GLY A 42 -17.75 -15.66 12.83
C GLY A 42 -19.09 -15.87 12.12
N GLU A 43 -20.03 -16.55 12.80
CA GLU A 43 -21.34 -16.87 12.20
C GLU A 43 -22.09 -15.62 11.68
N ASP A 44 -22.04 -14.50 12.42
CA ASP A 44 -22.67 -13.23 12.03
C ASP A 44 -21.71 -12.29 11.31
N ALA A 45 -20.48 -12.71 11.08
CA ALA A 45 -19.47 -11.96 10.34
C ALA A 45 -19.67 -12.07 8.82
N PRO A 46 -19.12 -11.15 8.03
CA PRO A 46 -19.39 -11.05 6.60
C PRO A 46 -19.21 -12.38 5.84
N LEU A 47 -18.13 -13.12 6.11
CA LEU A 47 -17.85 -14.35 5.40
C LEU A 47 -18.74 -15.50 5.88
N GLY A 48 -19.01 -15.59 7.18
CA GLY A 48 -19.96 -16.57 7.74
C GLY A 48 -21.37 -16.42 7.17
N VAL A 49 -21.85 -15.18 7.01
CA VAL A 49 -23.15 -14.88 6.39
C VAL A 49 -23.17 -15.31 4.92
N MET A 50 -22.12 -15.01 4.14
CA MET A 50 -22.02 -15.42 2.73
C MET A 50 -22.07 -16.93 2.55
N LEU A 51 -21.33 -17.68 3.37
CA LEU A 51 -21.30 -19.14 3.30
C LEU A 51 -22.66 -19.75 3.65
N ARG A 52 -23.32 -19.27 4.70
CA ARG A 52 -24.67 -19.75 5.08
C ARG A 52 -25.71 -19.46 4.02
N SER A 53 -25.60 -18.31 3.34
CA SER A 53 -26.54 -17.95 2.26
C SER A 53 -26.25 -18.65 0.93
N GLY A 54 -25.15 -19.39 0.83
CA GLY A 54 -24.68 -19.98 -0.44
C GLY A 54 -24.32 -18.94 -1.52
N SER A 55 -24.08 -17.69 -1.12
CA SER A 55 -23.85 -16.56 -2.03
C SER A 55 -22.44 -16.00 -1.83
N LEU A 56 -21.42 -16.82 -2.15
CA LEU A 56 -20.04 -16.35 -2.11
C LEU A 56 -19.74 -15.46 -3.32
N SER A 57 -19.35 -14.21 -3.07
CA SER A 57 -18.90 -13.25 -4.08
C SER A 57 -17.36 -13.17 -4.12
N SER A 58 -16.80 -12.52 -5.14
CA SER A 58 -15.36 -12.26 -5.18
C SER A 58 -14.90 -11.42 -3.99
N LEU A 59 -13.70 -11.69 -3.49
CA LEU A 59 -13.17 -11.16 -2.22
C LEU A 59 -11.79 -10.57 -2.42
N ILE A 60 -11.48 -9.54 -1.64
CA ILE A 60 -10.11 -9.05 -1.41
C ILE A 60 -9.79 -9.22 0.08
N LEU A 61 -8.89 -10.14 0.39
CA LEU A 61 -8.38 -10.36 1.74
C LEU A 61 -7.21 -9.39 1.99
N TRP A 62 -7.46 -8.35 2.74
CA TRP A 62 -6.47 -7.33 3.07
C TRP A 62 -6.00 -7.50 4.52
N GLY A 63 -4.70 -7.55 4.73
CA GLY A 63 -4.12 -7.63 6.07
C GLY A 63 -2.65 -8.00 6.06
N PRO A 64 -1.97 -7.92 7.22
CA PRO A 64 -0.53 -8.19 7.35
C PRO A 64 -0.16 -9.63 6.96
N PRO A 65 1.14 -9.95 6.79
CA PRO A 65 1.59 -11.30 6.53
C PRO A 65 1.25 -12.24 7.69
N GLY A 66 1.14 -13.53 7.41
CA GLY A 66 0.98 -14.59 8.43
C GLY A 66 -0.37 -14.69 9.13
N VAL A 67 -1.38 -13.87 8.77
CA VAL A 67 -2.72 -13.86 9.39
C VAL A 67 -3.71 -14.85 8.78
N GLY A 68 -3.28 -15.69 7.83
CA GLY A 68 -4.09 -16.77 7.30
C GLY A 68 -4.78 -16.53 5.96
N LYS A 69 -4.48 -15.44 5.20
CA LYS A 69 -5.11 -15.12 3.90
C LYS A 69 -5.19 -16.31 2.95
N THR A 70 -4.06 -16.96 2.65
CA THR A 70 -3.99 -18.14 1.75
C THR A 70 -4.75 -19.33 2.32
N THR A 71 -4.70 -19.52 3.63
CA THR A 71 -5.40 -20.61 4.32
C THR A 71 -6.92 -20.43 4.20
N ILE A 72 -7.42 -19.24 4.50
CA ILE A 72 -8.84 -18.90 4.38
C ILE A 72 -9.32 -19.12 2.94
N ALA A 73 -8.58 -18.65 1.93
CA ALA A 73 -8.97 -18.81 0.53
C ALA A 73 -9.07 -20.29 0.11
N ARG A 74 -8.17 -21.14 0.59
CA ARG A 74 -8.20 -22.58 0.32
C ARG A 74 -9.39 -23.24 0.99
N LEU A 75 -9.62 -22.95 2.27
CA LEU A 75 -10.76 -23.49 3.01
C LEU A 75 -12.11 -23.04 2.41
N LEU A 76 -12.18 -21.81 1.87
CA LEU A 76 -13.36 -21.35 1.15
C LEU A 76 -13.65 -22.20 -0.10
N ALA A 77 -12.62 -22.60 -0.84
CA ALA A 77 -12.82 -23.44 -2.00
C ALA A 77 -13.33 -24.83 -1.60
N ASP A 78 -12.80 -25.39 -0.52
CA ASP A 78 -13.24 -26.69 0.03
C ASP A 78 -14.70 -26.63 0.52
N GLU A 79 -15.09 -25.55 1.23
CA GLU A 79 -16.46 -25.35 1.74
C GLU A 79 -17.51 -25.11 0.64
N THR A 80 -17.06 -24.64 -0.54
CA THR A 80 -17.96 -24.27 -1.65
C THR A 80 -17.89 -25.22 -2.84
N ASP A 81 -17.15 -26.32 -2.73
CA ASP A 81 -16.89 -27.29 -3.81
C ASP A 81 -16.34 -26.66 -5.11
N LEU A 82 -15.58 -25.56 -4.95
CA LEU A 82 -14.94 -24.88 -6.06
C LEU A 82 -13.51 -25.42 -6.27
N HIS A 83 -13.11 -25.57 -7.51
CA HIS A 83 -11.74 -25.95 -7.82
C HIS A 83 -10.78 -24.81 -7.47
N PHE A 84 -9.86 -25.07 -6.53
CA PHE A 84 -8.89 -24.08 -6.07
C PHE A 84 -7.72 -23.95 -7.04
N VAL A 85 -7.50 -22.73 -7.55
CA VAL A 85 -6.33 -22.38 -8.37
C VAL A 85 -5.58 -21.24 -7.68
N GLN A 86 -4.31 -21.46 -7.41
CA GLN A 86 -3.45 -20.43 -6.77
C GLN A 86 -2.43 -19.90 -7.77
N ILE A 87 -2.33 -18.58 -7.86
CA ILE A 87 -1.28 -17.88 -8.60
C ILE A 87 -0.65 -16.81 -7.72
N SER A 88 0.59 -16.45 -8.03
CA SER A 88 1.28 -15.32 -7.40
C SER A 88 1.49 -14.22 -8.42
N ALA A 89 1.04 -13.00 -8.12
CA ALA A 89 1.20 -11.86 -9.01
C ALA A 89 2.67 -11.50 -9.27
N ILE A 90 3.60 -11.95 -8.41
CA ILE A 90 5.04 -11.73 -8.58
C ILE A 90 5.61 -12.54 -9.75
N PHE A 91 5.11 -13.76 -9.97
CA PHE A 91 5.67 -14.71 -10.93
C PHE A 91 4.77 -14.95 -12.15
N THR A 92 3.52 -14.48 -12.13
CA THR A 92 2.54 -14.80 -13.16
C THR A 92 2.45 -13.66 -14.20
N GLY A 93 2.75 -13.98 -15.44
CA GLY A 93 2.60 -13.08 -16.57
C GLY A 93 1.24 -13.20 -17.28
N VAL A 94 1.01 -12.37 -18.30
CA VAL A 94 -0.22 -12.38 -19.12
C VAL A 94 -0.48 -13.74 -19.80
N PRO A 95 0.54 -14.45 -20.33
CA PRO A 95 0.31 -15.77 -20.95
C PRO A 95 -0.21 -16.81 -19.96
N GLU A 96 0.31 -16.81 -18.72
CA GLU A 96 -0.12 -17.72 -17.67
C GLU A 96 -1.56 -17.41 -17.22
N LEU A 97 -1.91 -16.12 -17.07
CA LEU A 97 -3.27 -15.70 -16.76
C LEU A 97 -4.28 -16.21 -17.80
N ARG A 98 -3.95 -16.12 -19.09
CA ARG A 98 -4.81 -16.64 -20.17
C ARG A 98 -5.06 -18.15 -20.03
N LYS A 99 -4.00 -18.94 -19.75
CA LYS A 99 -4.14 -20.38 -19.53
C LYS A 99 -5.05 -20.71 -18.34
N VAL A 100 -4.92 -19.95 -17.25
CA VAL A 100 -5.80 -20.10 -16.08
C VAL A 100 -7.26 -19.84 -16.43
N PHE A 101 -7.54 -18.76 -17.16
CA PHE A 101 -8.92 -18.41 -17.57
C PHE A 101 -9.50 -19.44 -18.55
N GLU A 102 -8.71 -19.93 -19.50
CA GLU A 102 -9.16 -20.99 -20.44
C GLU A 102 -9.48 -22.28 -19.69
N ALA A 103 -8.61 -22.70 -18.76
CA ALA A 103 -8.85 -23.87 -17.93
C ALA A 103 -10.11 -23.70 -17.04
N ALA A 104 -10.34 -22.51 -16.48
CA ALA A 104 -11.54 -22.20 -15.70
C ALA A 104 -12.82 -22.27 -16.57
N LYS A 105 -12.77 -21.78 -17.79
CA LYS A 105 -13.89 -21.89 -18.76
C LYS A 105 -14.22 -23.33 -19.07
N LEU A 106 -13.21 -24.18 -19.29
CA LEU A 106 -13.42 -25.61 -19.56
C LEU A 106 -14.03 -26.31 -18.35
N ARG A 107 -13.56 -26.06 -17.13
CA ARG A 107 -14.16 -26.61 -15.91
C ARG A 107 -15.62 -26.21 -15.76
N ARG A 108 -15.94 -24.93 -16.02
CA ARG A 108 -17.32 -24.43 -15.93
C ARG A 108 -18.26 -25.19 -16.91
N GLN A 109 -17.78 -25.56 -18.10
CA GLN A 109 -18.57 -26.35 -19.05
C GLN A 109 -18.91 -27.75 -18.52
N THR A 110 -18.09 -28.29 -17.61
CA THR A 110 -18.33 -29.57 -16.92
C THR A 110 -19.08 -29.42 -15.58
N GLY A 111 -19.54 -28.19 -15.27
CA GLY A 111 -20.31 -27.90 -14.05
C GLY A 111 -19.48 -27.57 -12.82
N GLN A 112 -18.14 -27.52 -12.91
CA GLN A 112 -17.27 -27.21 -11.79
C GLN A 112 -16.82 -25.74 -11.85
N GLY A 113 -17.13 -24.97 -10.80
CA GLY A 113 -16.66 -23.59 -10.64
C GLY A 113 -15.18 -23.51 -10.26
N THR A 114 -14.55 -22.34 -10.46
CA THR A 114 -13.15 -22.11 -10.11
C THR A 114 -13.03 -20.96 -9.13
N LEU A 115 -12.43 -21.20 -7.96
CA LEU A 115 -11.93 -20.16 -7.06
C LEU A 115 -10.48 -19.85 -7.44
N LEU A 116 -10.25 -18.67 -7.98
CA LEU A 116 -8.92 -18.18 -8.33
C LEU A 116 -8.36 -17.34 -7.19
N PHE A 117 -7.40 -17.90 -6.46
CA PHE A 117 -6.65 -17.18 -5.44
C PHE A 117 -5.43 -16.49 -6.08
N VAL A 118 -5.33 -15.17 -5.88
CA VAL A 118 -4.22 -14.34 -6.37
C VAL A 118 -3.47 -13.78 -5.19
N ASP A 119 -2.28 -14.34 -4.93
CA ASP A 119 -1.41 -13.82 -3.89
C ASP A 119 -0.69 -12.55 -4.35
N GLU A 120 -0.62 -11.54 -3.45
CA GLU A 120 -0.04 -10.22 -3.70
C GLU A 120 -0.65 -9.52 -4.94
N ILE A 121 -1.98 -9.53 -5.05
CA ILE A 121 -2.72 -9.04 -6.23
C ILE A 121 -2.36 -7.59 -6.61
N HIS A 122 -1.91 -6.77 -5.67
CA HIS A 122 -1.44 -5.40 -5.90
C HIS A 122 -0.20 -5.31 -6.81
N ARG A 123 0.55 -6.41 -7.00
CA ARG A 123 1.70 -6.47 -7.90
C ARG A 123 1.30 -6.53 -9.37
N PHE A 124 0.07 -6.86 -9.69
CA PHE A 124 -0.43 -6.78 -11.05
C PHE A 124 -0.62 -5.32 -11.49
N ASN A 125 -0.17 -5.00 -12.70
CA ASN A 125 -0.46 -3.71 -13.31
C ASN A 125 -1.96 -3.59 -13.68
N LYS A 126 -2.41 -2.38 -14.03
CA LYS A 126 -3.82 -2.10 -14.32
C LYS A 126 -4.39 -2.99 -15.42
N ALA A 127 -3.65 -3.24 -16.50
CA ALA A 127 -4.11 -4.07 -17.61
C ALA A 127 -4.27 -5.55 -17.21
N GLN A 128 -3.40 -6.05 -16.32
CA GLN A 128 -3.53 -7.38 -15.75
C GLN A 128 -4.73 -7.47 -14.80
N GLN A 129 -4.95 -6.45 -13.97
CA GLN A 129 -6.14 -6.37 -13.10
C GLN A 129 -7.43 -6.31 -13.94
N ASP A 130 -7.46 -5.53 -15.02
CA ASP A 130 -8.62 -5.45 -15.92
C ASP A 130 -8.94 -6.79 -16.60
N SER A 131 -7.94 -7.66 -16.81
CA SER A 131 -8.14 -8.96 -17.42
C SER A 131 -9.00 -9.94 -16.60
N PHE A 132 -9.17 -9.70 -15.30
CA PHE A 132 -10.07 -10.49 -14.45
C PHE A 132 -11.55 -10.15 -14.67
N LEU A 133 -11.86 -8.89 -15.04
CA LEU A 133 -13.23 -8.36 -15.05
C LEU A 133 -14.21 -9.19 -15.88
N PRO A 134 -13.94 -9.57 -17.15
CA PRO A 134 -14.86 -10.37 -17.92
C PRO A 134 -15.17 -11.73 -17.27
N HIS A 135 -14.18 -12.33 -16.63
CA HIS A 135 -14.28 -13.65 -16.01
C HIS A 135 -14.93 -13.64 -14.63
N MET A 136 -14.89 -12.49 -13.94
CA MET A 136 -15.65 -12.25 -12.70
C MET A 136 -17.12 -12.00 -13.03
N GLU A 137 -17.40 -11.19 -14.08
CA GLU A 137 -18.76 -10.83 -14.50
C GLU A 137 -19.54 -12.01 -15.06
N ASP A 138 -18.92 -12.84 -15.85
CA ASP A 138 -19.57 -14.02 -16.43
C ASP A 138 -19.58 -15.23 -15.47
N GLY A 139 -18.96 -15.11 -14.29
CA GLY A 139 -18.88 -16.18 -13.28
C GLY A 139 -17.94 -17.35 -13.67
N THR A 140 -17.03 -17.13 -14.62
CA THR A 140 -15.99 -18.13 -14.95
C THR A 140 -15.06 -18.36 -13.80
N ILE A 141 -14.74 -17.32 -13.02
CA ILE A 141 -13.96 -17.39 -11.79
C ILE A 141 -14.66 -16.67 -10.65
N LEU A 142 -14.47 -17.18 -9.44
CA LEU A 142 -14.64 -16.45 -8.21
C LEU A 142 -13.25 -15.98 -7.79
N LEU A 143 -13.01 -14.68 -7.82
CA LEU A 143 -11.71 -14.09 -7.49
C LEU A 143 -11.56 -13.95 -5.96
N VAL A 144 -10.47 -14.46 -5.40
CA VAL A 144 -10.03 -14.15 -4.04
C VAL A 144 -8.62 -13.55 -4.12
N GLY A 145 -8.53 -12.24 -4.08
CA GLY A 145 -7.24 -11.53 -4.07
C GLY A 145 -6.71 -11.38 -2.65
N ALA A 146 -5.43 -11.62 -2.44
CA ALA A 146 -4.74 -11.34 -1.17
C ALA A 146 -3.77 -10.17 -1.36
N THR A 147 -3.73 -9.27 -0.40
CA THR A 147 -2.81 -8.12 -0.39
C THR A 147 -2.43 -7.71 1.01
N THR A 148 -1.21 -7.21 1.18
CA THR A 148 -0.75 -6.52 2.38
C THR A 148 -0.89 -5.01 2.24
N GLU A 149 -1.04 -4.48 1.02
CA GLU A 149 -1.18 -3.07 0.72
C GLU A 149 -2.65 -2.64 0.71
N ASN A 150 -2.91 -1.36 0.98
CA ASN A 150 -4.27 -0.84 1.00
C ASN A 150 -4.92 -0.93 -0.39
N PRO A 151 -5.96 -1.77 -0.55
CA PRO A 151 -6.56 -2.05 -1.85
C PRO A 151 -7.16 -0.81 -2.52
N SER A 152 -7.55 0.21 -1.76
CA SER A 152 -8.10 1.45 -2.32
C SER A 152 -7.08 2.28 -3.10
N PHE A 153 -5.79 2.07 -2.89
CA PHE A 153 -4.72 2.75 -3.61
C PHE A 153 -4.14 1.90 -4.74
N GLU A 154 -4.10 0.58 -4.54
CA GLU A 154 -3.36 -0.34 -5.39
C GLU A 154 -4.23 -1.07 -6.42
N LEU A 155 -5.51 -1.26 -6.12
CA LEU A 155 -6.42 -1.95 -7.03
C LEU A 155 -7.27 -0.96 -7.83
N ASN A 156 -7.60 -1.33 -9.06
CA ASN A 156 -8.48 -0.50 -9.87
C ASN A 156 -9.93 -0.52 -9.33
N ALA A 157 -10.65 0.58 -9.54
CA ALA A 157 -12.00 0.74 -9.04
C ALA A 157 -12.98 -0.31 -9.60
N ALA A 158 -12.71 -0.85 -10.79
CA ALA A 158 -13.57 -1.85 -11.42
C ALA A 158 -13.48 -3.22 -10.73
N VAL A 159 -12.29 -3.64 -10.27
CA VAL A 159 -12.12 -4.85 -9.45
C VAL A 159 -12.75 -4.67 -8.07
N LEU A 160 -12.50 -3.51 -7.43
CA LEU A 160 -13.06 -3.21 -6.11
C LEU A 160 -14.58 -3.15 -6.10
N SER A 161 -15.20 -2.60 -7.15
CA SER A 161 -16.68 -2.54 -7.24
C SER A 161 -17.35 -3.90 -7.40
N ARG A 162 -16.59 -4.95 -7.76
CA ARG A 162 -17.05 -6.33 -7.96
C ARG A 162 -16.56 -7.29 -6.89
N SER A 163 -15.86 -6.78 -5.88
CA SER A 163 -15.28 -7.60 -4.81
C SER A 163 -15.64 -7.00 -3.46
N GLN A 164 -15.84 -7.85 -2.46
CA GLN A 164 -15.94 -7.40 -1.09
C GLN A 164 -14.56 -7.39 -0.44
N VAL A 165 -14.18 -6.29 0.17
CA VAL A 165 -12.92 -6.19 0.92
C VAL A 165 -13.14 -6.67 2.35
N LEU A 166 -12.38 -7.68 2.75
CA LEU A 166 -12.37 -8.21 4.12
C LEU A 166 -11.02 -7.89 4.76
N VAL A 167 -11.07 -7.23 5.91
CA VAL A 167 -9.87 -6.82 6.64
C VAL A 167 -9.52 -7.90 7.65
N LEU A 168 -8.30 -8.45 7.53
CA LEU A 168 -7.74 -9.40 8.46
C LEU A 168 -6.76 -8.68 9.38
N GLU A 169 -6.87 -8.91 10.66
CA GLU A 169 -6.09 -8.24 11.68
C GLU A 169 -4.87 -9.07 12.11
N ARG A 170 -3.88 -8.41 12.72
CA ARG A 170 -2.79 -9.09 13.39
C ARG A 170 -3.34 -10.01 14.49
N LEU A 171 -2.72 -11.16 14.66
CA LEU A 171 -3.07 -12.05 15.75
C LEU A 171 -2.74 -11.39 17.09
N SER A 172 -3.69 -11.39 18.03
CA SER A 172 -3.45 -10.92 19.39
C SER A 172 -2.45 -11.84 20.12
N LEU A 173 -1.88 -11.37 21.23
CA LEU A 173 -1.03 -12.22 22.08
C LEU A 173 -1.77 -13.49 22.55
N GLY A 174 -3.09 -13.37 22.80
CA GLY A 174 -3.93 -14.52 23.16
C GLY A 174 -4.08 -15.53 22.01
N ASP A 175 -4.17 -15.03 20.76
CA ASP A 175 -4.23 -15.87 19.56
C ASP A 175 -2.91 -16.58 19.30
N LEU A 176 -1.80 -15.84 19.44
CA LEU A 176 -0.46 -16.38 19.31
C LEU A 176 -0.18 -17.44 20.38
N GLU A 177 -0.67 -17.23 21.62
CA GLU A 177 -0.58 -18.22 22.68
C GLU A 177 -1.38 -19.50 22.35
N ARG A 178 -2.62 -19.37 21.84
CA ARG A 178 -3.41 -20.50 21.34
C ARG A 178 -2.66 -21.29 20.25
N LEU A 179 -2.03 -20.56 19.32
CA LEU A 179 -1.25 -21.15 18.24
C LEU A 179 0.01 -21.86 18.77
N ALA A 180 0.70 -21.27 19.75
CA ALA A 180 1.87 -21.88 20.39
C ALA A 180 1.52 -23.19 21.14
N GLN A 181 0.39 -23.20 21.87
CA GLN A 181 -0.09 -24.41 22.54
C GLN A 181 -0.43 -25.53 21.53
N ARG A 182 -1.03 -25.18 20.40
CA ARG A 182 -1.32 -26.10 19.32
C ARG A 182 -0.03 -26.66 18.70
N ALA A 183 1.01 -25.83 18.59
CA ALA A 183 2.32 -26.25 18.12
C ALA A 183 3.01 -27.21 19.09
N GLU A 184 2.94 -26.95 20.41
CA GLU A 184 3.47 -27.87 21.44
C GLU A 184 2.75 -29.21 21.44
N GLN A 185 1.43 -29.23 21.25
CA GLN A 185 0.66 -30.47 21.10
C GLN A 185 1.12 -31.28 19.89
N GLU A 186 1.31 -30.64 18.74
CA GLU A 186 1.82 -31.29 17.52
C GLU A 186 3.25 -31.81 17.67
N LEU A 187 4.09 -31.09 18.41
CA LEU A 187 5.47 -31.47 18.72
C LEU A 187 5.57 -32.58 19.82
N GLY A 188 4.47 -32.84 20.53
CA GLY A 188 4.42 -33.76 21.66
C GLY A 188 5.24 -33.33 22.87
N ARG A 189 5.64 -32.07 22.97
CA ARG A 189 6.42 -31.54 24.08
C ARG A 189 6.24 -30.03 24.23
N ALA A 190 6.37 -29.54 25.46
CA ALA A 190 6.44 -28.13 25.76
C ALA A 190 7.76 -27.51 25.28
N LEU A 191 7.72 -26.21 24.92
CA LEU A 191 8.93 -25.47 24.61
C LEU A 191 9.80 -25.29 25.87
N PRO A 192 11.14 -25.36 25.74
CA PRO A 192 12.05 -25.23 26.87
C PRO A 192 12.23 -23.74 27.25
N LEU A 193 11.13 -23.05 27.56
CA LEU A 193 11.09 -21.61 27.88
C LEU A 193 10.47 -21.41 29.27
N ASP A 194 10.97 -20.42 30.01
CA ASP A 194 10.25 -19.91 31.18
C ASP A 194 9.09 -18.98 30.73
N GLY A 195 8.28 -18.52 31.68
CA GLY A 195 7.10 -17.71 31.37
C GLY A 195 7.43 -16.40 30.66
N GLN A 196 8.50 -15.72 31.06
CA GLN A 196 8.94 -14.46 30.46
C GLN A 196 9.53 -14.67 29.06
N ALA A 197 10.34 -15.71 28.88
CA ALA A 197 10.87 -16.06 27.56
C ALA A 197 9.78 -16.50 26.59
N ARG A 198 8.70 -17.16 27.09
CA ARG A 198 7.53 -17.48 26.28
C ARG A 198 6.82 -16.23 25.79
N GLU A 199 6.53 -15.28 26.68
CA GLU A 199 5.93 -14.01 26.34
C GLU A 199 6.79 -13.23 25.33
N ALA A 200 8.09 -13.15 25.55
CA ALA A 200 9.02 -12.52 24.60
C ALA A 200 9.01 -13.23 23.22
N LEU A 201 8.87 -14.55 23.15
CA LEU A 201 8.76 -15.26 21.89
C LEU A 201 7.48 -14.87 21.12
N LEU A 202 6.34 -14.71 21.82
CA LEU A 202 5.08 -14.28 21.22
C LEU A 202 5.17 -12.84 20.71
N GLU A 203 5.77 -11.93 21.50
CA GLU A 203 6.00 -10.55 21.10
C GLU A 203 6.91 -10.44 19.87
N MET A 204 7.95 -11.30 19.77
CA MET A 204 8.84 -11.35 18.60
C MET A 204 8.13 -11.77 17.31
N ALA A 205 7.01 -12.47 17.42
CA ALA A 205 6.20 -12.83 16.26
C ALA A 205 5.32 -11.69 15.72
N ASP A 206 5.10 -10.65 16.53
CA ASP A 206 4.41 -9.42 16.17
C ASP A 206 3.08 -9.64 15.42
N GLY A 207 2.26 -10.58 15.90
CA GLY A 207 0.96 -10.90 15.29
C GLY A 207 1.02 -11.75 14.00
N ASP A 208 2.20 -12.20 13.58
CA ASP A 208 2.40 -13.10 12.43
C ASP A 208 2.47 -14.55 12.89
N GLY A 209 1.39 -15.33 12.63
CA GLY A 209 1.33 -16.74 13.01
C GLY A 209 2.38 -17.62 12.31
N ARG A 210 2.76 -17.30 11.06
CA ARG A 210 3.81 -18.04 10.34
C ARG A 210 5.18 -17.77 10.94
N ALA A 211 5.46 -16.52 11.29
CA ALA A 211 6.70 -16.15 11.98
C ALA A 211 6.79 -16.85 13.35
N LEU A 212 5.69 -16.87 14.12
CA LEU A 212 5.65 -17.61 15.39
C LEU A 212 5.98 -19.10 15.21
N LEU A 213 5.33 -19.78 14.27
CA LEU A 213 5.56 -21.21 14.05
C LEU A 213 7.00 -21.50 13.61
N ASN A 214 7.61 -20.62 12.81
CA ASN A 214 9.02 -20.71 12.45
C ASN A 214 9.94 -20.51 13.66
N LEU A 215 9.63 -19.57 14.56
CA LEU A 215 10.38 -19.37 15.81
C LEU A 215 10.24 -20.58 16.73
N ILE A 216 9.03 -21.13 16.88
CA ILE A 216 8.78 -22.33 17.67
C ILE A 216 9.57 -23.51 17.14
N GLU A 217 9.56 -23.74 15.81
CA GLU A 217 10.32 -24.84 15.19
C GLU A 217 11.82 -24.71 15.46
N GLN A 218 12.39 -23.49 15.38
CA GLN A 218 13.78 -23.24 15.72
C GLN A 218 14.07 -23.54 17.21
N VAL A 219 13.24 -23.01 18.13
CA VAL A 219 13.39 -23.25 19.58
C VAL A 219 13.25 -24.73 19.91
N ALA A 220 12.30 -25.40 19.29
CA ALA A 220 12.08 -26.83 19.48
C ALA A 220 13.27 -27.69 19.00
N ALA A 221 14.02 -27.24 17.98
CA ALA A 221 15.21 -27.98 17.52
C ALA A 221 16.40 -27.90 18.48
N TRP A 222 16.37 -27.01 19.47
CA TRP A 222 17.49 -26.86 20.41
C TRP A 222 17.49 -27.97 21.47
N LYS A 223 18.66 -28.54 21.67
CA LYS A 223 18.92 -29.43 22.82
C LYS A 223 19.32 -28.56 24.01
N VAL A 224 18.43 -28.36 24.97
CA VAL A 224 18.62 -27.55 26.16
C VAL A 224 18.31 -28.34 27.40
N GLU A 225 19.16 -28.27 28.39
CA GLU A 225 18.89 -28.76 29.74
C GLU A 225 18.21 -27.64 30.58
N GLY A 226 16.94 -27.87 30.95
CA GLY A 226 16.14 -26.90 31.70
C GLY A 226 15.39 -25.88 30.81
N LYS A 227 14.93 -24.77 31.44
CA LYS A 227 14.18 -23.71 30.77
C LYS A 227 15.08 -22.52 30.44
N LEU A 228 14.93 -21.97 29.23
CA LEU A 228 15.60 -20.74 28.82
C LEU A 228 14.86 -19.52 29.38
N ASN A 229 15.62 -18.54 29.83
CA ASN A 229 15.13 -17.19 30.13
C ASN A 229 15.21 -16.28 28.88
N VAL A 230 14.70 -15.05 28.98
CA VAL A 230 14.65 -14.04 27.88
C VAL A 230 16.04 -13.79 27.29
N ASP A 231 17.08 -13.63 28.12
CA ASP A 231 18.43 -13.34 27.64
C ASP A 231 19.03 -14.49 26.84
N ALA A 232 18.83 -15.73 27.31
CA ALA A 232 19.30 -16.93 26.61
C ALA A 232 18.55 -17.16 25.30
N LEU A 233 17.22 -16.89 25.26
CA LEU A 233 16.38 -16.90 24.07
C LEU A 233 16.87 -15.88 23.07
N SER A 234 16.97 -14.61 23.47
CA SER A 234 17.41 -13.49 22.63
C SER A 234 18.79 -13.73 22.04
N LYS A 235 19.77 -14.13 22.82
CA LYS A 235 21.14 -14.44 22.32
C LYS A 235 21.15 -15.53 21.25
N ARG A 236 20.24 -16.51 21.32
CA ARG A 236 20.16 -17.60 20.34
C ARG A 236 19.36 -17.23 19.08
N LEU A 237 18.33 -16.36 19.21
CA LEU A 237 17.52 -15.86 18.13
C LEU A 237 18.10 -14.61 17.45
N MET A 238 18.84 -13.75 18.18
CA MET A 238 19.40 -12.47 17.71
C MET A 238 20.47 -12.58 16.61
N LYS A 239 20.74 -13.74 16.09
CA LYS A 239 21.36 -13.83 14.75
C LYS A 239 20.43 -13.45 13.61
N ARG A 240 19.18 -13.10 13.87
CA ARG A 240 18.26 -12.44 12.94
C ARG A 240 17.87 -11.09 13.52
N ALA A 241 18.68 -10.07 13.17
CA ALA A 241 18.26 -8.68 13.30
C ALA A 241 16.79 -8.50 12.89
N ALA A 242 16.09 -7.66 13.63
CA ALA A 242 14.71 -7.29 13.38
C ALA A 242 14.45 -7.23 11.86
N LYS A 243 13.68 -8.16 11.33
CA LYS A 243 13.15 -8.05 9.98
C LYS A 243 12.08 -6.98 10.04
N TYR A 244 12.49 -5.76 9.73
CA TYR A 244 11.59 -4.69 9.40
C TYR A 244 10.66 -5.18 8.28
N ASP A 245 9.35 -5.26 8.56
CA ASP A 245 8.37 -5.60 7.54
C ASP A 245 8.16 -4.38 6.63
N LYS A 246 8.80 -4.39 5.47
CA LYS A 246 8.76 -3.31 4.46
C LYS A 246 7.37 -3.08 3.86
N SER A 247 6.42 -3.95 4.11
CA SER A 247 5.09 -3.94 3.50
C SER A 247 3.92 -3.91 4.49
N GLY A 248 4.15 -3.77 5.80
CA GLY A 248 3.11 -3.82 6.82
C GLY A 248 2.67 -2.47 7.38
N ASP A 249 1.62 -2.46 8.20
CA ASP A 249 1.07 -1.28 8.88
C ASP A 249 2.10 -0.53 9.72
N GLU A 250 3.13 -1.20 10.24
CA GLU A 250 4.20 -0.56 11.00
C GLU A 250 5.04 0.39 10.14
N HIS A 251 5.35 0.00 8.90
CA HIS A 251 6.00 0.86 7.92
C HIS A 251 5.19 2.16 7.67
N TYR A 252 3.86 2.04 7.47
CA TYR A 252 2.97 3.20 7.31
C TYR A 252 2.92 4.07 8.57
N ASN A 253 2.95 3.46 9.74
CA ASN A 253 2.92 4.17 11.01
C ASN A 253 4.22 4.95 11.25
N LEU A 254 5.38 4.34 10.99
CA LEU A 254 6.69 4.98 11.15
C LEU A 254 6.89 6.14 10.17
N ILE A 255 6.59 5.95 8.88
CA ILE A 255 6.70 7.04 7.90
C ILE A 255 5.68 8.15 8.18
N SER A 256 4.49 7.81 8.68
CA SER A 256 3.49 8.79 9.11
C SER A 256 3.97 9.58 10.34
N ALA A 257 4.65 8.92 11.29
CA ALA A 257 5.25 9.57 12.45
C ALA A 257 6.36 10.54 12.03
N LEU A 258 7.28 10.11 11.16
CA LEU A 258 8.31 10.97 10.57
C LEU A 258 7.68 12.19 9.89
N HIS A 259 6.69 12.00 9.03
CA HIS A 259 6.03 13.07 8.30
C HIS A 259 5.33 14.06 9.25
N LYS A 260 4.63 13.57 10.28
CA LYS A 260 3.97 14.43 11.27
C LYS A 260 4.95 15.19 12.13
N SER A 261 6.11 14.59 12.47
CA SER A 261 7.18 15.28 13.21
C SER A 261 7.78 16.42 12.39
N VAL A 262 8.07 16.20 11.11
CA VAL A 262 8.50 17.25 10.18
C VAL A 262 7.45 18.36 10.07
N ARG A 263 6.19 18.01 9.87
CA ARG A 263 5.07 18.97 9.80
C ARG A 263 4.87 19.75 11.11
N GLY A 264 5.08 19.07 12.23
CA GLY A 264 4.99 19.63 13.58
C GLY A 264 6.20 20.47 13.99
N SER A 265 7.23 20.59 13.14
CA SER A 265 8.46 21.34 13.41
C SER A 265 9.25 20.79 14.63
N ASP A 266 9.26 19.47 14.79
CA ASP A 266 10.03 18.75 15.80
C ASP A 266 11.21 18.01 15.14
N PRO A 267 12.42 18.60 15.09
CA PRO A 267 13.56 17.99 14.43
C PRO A 267 14.08 16.75 15.15
N ASP A 268 13.99 16.70 16.48
CA ASP A 268 14.50 15.57 17.26
C ASP A 268 13.61 14.34 17.08
N ALA A 269 12.28 14.50 17.13
CA ALA A 269 11.35 13.43 16.83
C ALA A 269 11.48 12.97 15.37
N ALA A 270 11.66 13.91 14.41
CA ALA A 270 11.84 13.57 13.02
C ALA A 270 13.12 12.75 12.78
N LEU A 271 14.24 13.15 13.36
CA LEU A 271 15.51 12.40 13.31
C LEU A 271 15.39 11.02 13.98
N TYR A 272 14.68 10.93 15.10
CA TYR A 272 14.44 9.66 15.79
C TYR A 272 13.68 8.68 14.90
N TRP A 273 12.57 9.11 14.30
CA TRP A 273 11.77 8.23 13.42
C TRP A 273 12.52 7.87 12.15
N TYR A 274 13.31 8.79 11.59
CA TYR A 274 14.21 8.53 10.46
C TYR A 274 15.24 7.44 10.80
N ALA A 275 15.97 7.60 11.91
CA ALA A 275 16.96 6.64 12.37
C ALA A 275 16.33 5.27 12.67
N ARG A 276 15.16 5.25 13.34
CA ARG A 276 14.43 4.01 13.63
C ARG A 276 14.03 3.25 12.38
N MET A 277 13.65 3.95 11.30
CA MET A 277 13.34 3.31 10.02
C MET A 277 14.60 2.72 9.36
N LEU A 278 15.73 3.41 9.42
CA LEU A 278 17.01 2.89 8.90
C LEU A 278 17.48 1.66 9.69
N GLU A 279 17.48 1.71 11.02
CA GLU A 279 17.82 0.57 11.88
C GLU A 279 16.89 -0.62 11.65
N GLY A 280 15.62 -0.37 11.31
CA GLY A 280 14.66 -1.36 10.87
C GLY A 280 14.93 -1.93 9.47
N GLY A 281 15.92 -1.41 8.73
CA GLY A 281 16.32 -1.87 7.39
C GLY A 281 15.48 -1.27 6.25
N GLU A 282 14.85 -0.11 6.47
CA GLU A 282 14.16 0.61 5.41
C GLU A 282 15.15 1.06 4.32
N ASP A 283 14.69 1.03 3.07
CA ASP A 283 15.48 1.52 1.95
C ASP A 283 15.65 3.05 2.05
N PRO A 284 16.90 3.57 2.20
CA PRO A 284 17.14 5.01 2.25
C PRO A 284 16.60 5.77 1.03
N ARG A 285 16.49 5.12 -0.14
CA ARG A 285 15.86 5.70 -1.33
C ARG A 285 14.36 5.93 -1.15
N TYR A 286 13.70 5.03 -0.43
CA TYR A 286 12.29 5.25 -0.07
C TYR A 286 12.16 6.47 0.82
N LEU A 287 13.00 6.59 1.86
CA LEU A 287 13.02 7.75 2.74
C LEU A 287 13.31 9.04 1.97
N ALA A 288 14.29 9.04 1.05
CA ALA A 288 14.58 10.18 0.19
C ALA A 288 13.35 10.64 -0.63
N ARG A 289 12.61 9.69 -1.23
CA ARG A 289 11.33 9.99 -1.94
C ARG A 289 10.29 10.62 -1.01
N ARG A 290 10.20 10.13 0.23
CA ARG A 290 9.25 10.67 1.21
C ARG A 290 9.64 12.06 1.68
N LEU A 291 10.93 12.34 1.91
CA LEU A 291 11.43 13.68 2.25
C LEU A 291 11.14 14.68 1.13
N LEU A 292 11.38 14.31 -0.11
CA LEU A 292 11.04 15.13 -1.27
C LEU A 292 9.53 15.42 -1.32
N ARG A 293 8.69 14.44 -1.01
CA ARG A 293 7.24 14.65 -0.91
C ARG A 293 6.88 15.65 0.19
N MET A 294 7.50 15.57 1.37
CA MET A 294 7.28 16.50 2.48
C MET A 294 7.69 17.92 2.09
N ALA A 295 8.83 18.07 1.39
CA ALA A 295 9.30 19.36 0.90
C ALA A 295 8.27 20.04 -0.02
N VAL A 296 7.63 19.29 -0.91
CA VAL A 296 6.65 19.81 -1.87
C VAL A 296 5.28 20.03 -1.23
N GLU A 297 4.85 19.17 -0.31
CA GLU A 297 3.50 19.20 0.28
C GLU A 297 3.37 20.16 1.45
N ASP A 298 4.34 20.14 2.39
CA ASP A 298 4.22 20.83 3.68
C ASP A 298 5.07 22.11 3.78
N ILE A 299 6.04 22.31 2.89
CA ILE A 299 6.92 23.49 2.87
C ILE A 299 6.67 24.29 1.61
N SER A 300 6.76 23.64 0.47
CA SER A 300 6.37 24.22 -0.83
C SER A 300 7.05 25.59 -1.10
N LEU A 301 6.27 26.59 -1.49
CA LEU A 301 6.76 27.93 -1.80
C LEU A 301 7.08 28.79 -0.55
N ALA A 302 6.82 28.31 0.65
CA ALA A 302 7.30 29.01 1.85
C ALA A 302 8.84 28.96 1.94
N ASP A 303 9.44 27.88 1.43
CA ASP A 303 10.89 27.75 1.24
C ASP A 303 11.23 26.91 0.01
N PRO A 304 11.41 27.52 -1.16
CA PRO A 304 11.72 26.81 -2.40
C PRO A 304 13.05 26.02 -2.37
N GLN A 305 13.96 26.32 -1.45
CA GLN A 305 15.23 25.59 -1.30
C GLN A 305 15.03 24.19 -0.72
N ALA A 306 13.95 23.97 0.03
CA ALA A 306 13.66 22.70 0.66
C ALA A 306 13.63 21.52 -0.33
N GLN A 307 13.01 21.71 -1.49
CA GLN A 307 12.97 20.71 -2.55
C GLN A 307 14.35 20.43 -3.13
N GLN A 308 15.15 21.47 -3.38
CA GLN A 308 16.49 21.35 -3.93
C GLN A 308 17.42 20.60 -2.95
N LEU A 309 17.33 20.94 -1.66
CA LEU A 309 18.10 20.24 -0.63
C LEU A 309 17.78 18.75 -0.57
N CYS A 310 16.51 18.37 -0.67
CA CYS A 310 16.12 16.96 -0.70
C CYS A 310 16.67 16.23 -1.93
N LEU A 311 16.67 16.87 -3.10
CA LEU A 311 17.24 16.29 -4.31
C LEU A 311 18.76 16.12 -4.18
N HIS A 312 19.48 17.13 -3.69
CA HIS A 312 20.92 17.04 -3.45
C HIS A 312 21.27 16.00 -2.38
N ALA A 313 20.48 15.90 -1.31
CA ALA A 313 20.68 14.86 -0.29
C ALA A 313 20.49 13.46 -0.88
N TRP A 314 19.49 13.26 -1.75
CA TRP A 314 19.28 12.00 -2.45
C TRP A 314 20.45 11.69 -3.40
N GLU A 315 20.89 12.64 -4.23
CA GLU A 315 22.06 12.45 -5.10
C GLU A 315 23.33 12.13 -4.31
N THR A 316 23.52 12.76 -3.15
CA THR A 316 24.65 12.48 -2.26
C THR A 316 24.59 11.04 -1.76
N TYR A 317 23.40 10.59 -1.34
CA TYR A 317 23.20 9.19 -0.96
C TYR A 317 23.51 8.22 -2.10
N GLU A 318 23.06 8.51 -3.34
CA GLU A 318 23.34 7.65 -4.50
C GLU A 318 24.84 7.53 -4.82
N ARG A 319 25.64 8.53 -4.47
CA ARG A 319 27.09 8.54 -4.71
C ARG A 319 27.89 7.90 -3.58
N LEU A 320 27.50 8.11 -2.33
CA LEU A 320 28.23 7.65 -1.15
C LEU A 320 27.74 6.28 -0.65
N GLY A 321 26.44 5.98 -0.81
CA GLY A 321 25.83 4.77 -0.26
C GLY A 321 25.67 4.81 1.27
N SER A 322 25.29 3.68 1.85
CA SER A 322 25.19 3.50 3.30
C SER A 322 26.54 3.07 3.90
N PRO A 323 26.92 3.54 5.08
CA PRO A 323 26.17 4.44 5.96
C PRO A 323 26.40 5.95 5.68
N GLU A 324 27.41 6.33 4.91
CA GLU A 324 27.88 7.71 4.78
C GLU A 324 26.84 8.65 4.15
N GLY A 325 26.14 8.19 3.10
CA GLY A 325 25.11 8.95 2.41
C GLY A 325 23.84 9.18 3.25
N GLU A 326 23.61 8.37 4.27
CA GLU A 326 22.47 8.50 5.17
C GLU A 326 22.51 9.81 5.97
N LEU A 327 23.72 10.34 6.26
CA LEU A 327 23.90 11.62 6.94
C LEU A 327 23.35 12.80 6.11
N ALA A 328 23.46 12.75 4.78
CA ALA A 328 22.89 13.78 3.91
C ALA A 328 21.36 13.78 3.97
N LEU A 329 20.73 12.60 4.05
CA LEU A 329 19.28 12.50 4.24
C LEU A 329 18.86 12.97 5.64
N ALA A 330 19.65 12.68 6.69
CA ALA A 330 19.41 13.20 8.05
C ALA A 330 19.48 14.73 8.10
N GLN A 331 20.43 15.34 7.37
CA GLN A 331 20.50 16.79 7.21
C GLN A 331 19.22 17.34 6.57
N ALA A 332 18.68 16.68 5.55
CA ALA A 332 17.41 17.07 4.93
C ALA A 332 16.24 16.94 5.91
N VAL A 333 16.18 15.90 6.75
CA VAL A 333 15.16 15.73 7.79
C VAL A 333 15.16 16.92 8.74
N ALA A 334 16.33 17.30 9.30
CA ALA A 334 16.46 18.41 10.22
C ALA A 334 16.05 19.75 9.57
N TYR A 335 16.48 19.97 8.33
CA TYR A 335 16.13 21.17 7.58
C TYR A 335 14.62 21.27 7.35
N LEU A 336 13.99 20.19 6.86
CA LEU A 336 12.55 20.16 6.61
C LEU A 336 11.74 20.37 7.89
N ALA A 337 12.20 19.83 9.02
CA ALA A 337 11.53 20.03 10.30
C ALA A 337 11.54 21.52 10.73
N LEU A 338 12.58 22.27 10.42
CA LEU A 338 12.72 23.67 10.81
C LEU A 338 12.29 24.68 9.74
N ALA A 339 12.11 24.25 8.49
CA ALA A 339 11.65 25.11 7.41
C ALA A 339 10.23 25.68 7.67
N PRO A 340 9.90 26.89 7.17
CA PRO A 340 8.56 27.44 7.28
C PRO A 340 7.55 26.55 6.54
N LYS A 341 6.41 26.28 7.17
CA LYS A 341 5.38 25.34 6.65
C LYS A 341 4.33 26.06 5.82
N SER A 342 4.02 25.50 4.64
CA SER A 342 2.89 25.90 3.81
C SER A 342 2.38 24.72 2.98
N ASN A 343 1.08 24.53 3.00
CA ASN A 343 0.38 23.60 2.10
C ASN A 343 -0.49 24.35 1.07
N ALA A 344 -0.25 25.65 0.86
CA ALA A 344 -1.08 26.50 0.02
C ALA A 344 -1.15 26.00 -1.43
N VAL A 345 -0.04 25.55 -2.01
CA VAL A 345 0.00 24.98 -3.37
C VAL A 345 -0.76 23.64 -3.43
N TYR A 346 -0.63 22.79 -2.43
CA TYR A 346 -1.37 21.53 -2.36
C TYR A 346 -2.89 21.77 -2.33
N MET A 347 -3.34 22.71 -1.49
CA MET A 347 -4.76 23.09 -1.40
C MET A 347 -5.26 23.75 -2.68
N ALA A 348 -4.46 24.63 -3.29
CA ALA A 348 -4.76 25.26 -4.57
C ALA A 348 -4.94 24.23 -5.69
N TYR A 349 -4.02 23.28 -5.80
CA TYR A 349 -4.09 22.22 -6.80
C TYR A 349 -5.30 21.31 -6.58
N LYS A 350 -5.60 20.94 -5.34
CA LYS A 350 -6.79 20.15 -4.97
C LYS A 350 -8.08 20.89 -5.38
N ALA A 351 -8.18 22.19 -5.10
CA ALA A 351 -9.33 23.00 -5.46
C ALA A 351 -9.46 23.17 -6.99
N ALA A 352 -8.35 23.44 -7.69
CA ALA A 352 -8.32 23.55 -9.14
C ALA A 352 -8.75 22.23 -9.82
N ARG A 353 -8.27 21.07 -9.33
CA ARG A 353 -8.72 19.76 -9.83
C ARG A 353 -10.21 19.52 -9.62
N ALA A 354 -10.75 19.93 -8.46
CA ALA A 354 -12.18 19.80 -8.18
C ALA A 354 -13.01 20.68 -9.12
N ALA A 355 -12.56 21.90 -9.38
CA ALA A 355 -13.20 22.80 -10.36
C ALA A 355 -13.13 22.21 -11.77
N ALA A 356 -11.96 21.77 -12.23
CA ALA A 356 -11.77 21.18 -13.55
C ALA A 356 -12.65 19.95 -13.80
N ARG A 357 -12.92 19.13 -12.77
CA ARG A 357 -13.85 17.99 -12.89
C ARG A 357 -15.30 18.43 -13.13
N LYS A 358 -15.69 19.59 -12.58
CA LYS A 358 -17.05 20.13 -12.74
C LYS A 358 -17.24 20.86 -14.07
N THR A 359 -16.16 21.41 -14.64
CA THR A 359 -16.18 22.23 -15.86
C THR A 359 -15.44 21.57 -17.03
N GLY A 360 -15.30 20.26 -17.02
CA GLY A 360 -14.48 19.51 -17.99
C GLY A 360 -14.89 19.64 -19.46
N SER A 361 -16.11 20.08 -19.74
CA SER A 361 -16.63 20.34 -21.09
C SER A 361 -16.57 21.82 -21.53
N GLU A 362 -16.18 22.72 -20.62
CA GLU A 362 -16.12 24.15 -20.92
C GLU A 362 -14.88 24.46 -21.78
N PRO A 363 -15.05 25.12 -22.94
CA PRO A 363 -13.93 25.48 -23.79
C PRO A 363 -13.13 26.64 -23.20
N PRO A 364 -11.83 26.76 -23.52
CA PRO A 364 -11.06 27.96 -23.21
C PRO A 364 -11.67 29.18 -23.95
N PRO A 365 -11.53 30.40 -23.38
CA PRO A 365 -12.00 31.63 -24.04
C PRO A 365 -11.37 31.80 -25.44
N LYS A 366 -12.16 32.24 -26.41
CA LYS A 366 -11.70 32.33 -27.81
C LYS A 366 -10.48 33.23 -28.00
N HIS A 367 -10.37 34.32 -27.25
CA HIS A 367 -9.25 35.25 -27.37
C HIS A 367 -7.89 34.66 -27.04
N ILE A 368 -7.80 33.59 -26.17
CA ILE A 368 -6.53 32.91 -25.87
C ILE A 368 -6.23 31.72 -26.78
N LEU A 369 -7.11 31.40 -27.71
CA LEU A 369 -6.89 30.29 -28.63
C LEU A 369 -6.04 30.73 -29.84
N ASN A 370 -5.08 29.90 -30.21
CA ASN A 370 -4.30 30.14 -31.43
C ASN A 370 -5.16 29.97 -32.68
N ALA A 371 -4.99 30.86 -33.67
CA ALA A 371 -5.71 30.86 -34.95
C ALA A 371 -4.76 30.63 -36.15
N PRO A 372 -4.15 29.45 -36.33
CA PRO A 372 -3.18 29.18 -37.40
C PRO A 372 -3.82 29.14 -38.80
N THR A 373 -5.14 28.98 -38.92
CA THR A 373 -5.88 28.91 -40.19
C THR A 373 -6.84 30.07 -40.33
N GLN A 374 -7.18 30.43 -41.59
CA GLN A 374 -8.18 31.48 -41.86
C GLN A 374 -9.55 31.11 -41.27
N MET A 375 -9.95 29.85 -41.37
CA MET A 375 -11.22 29.35 -40.82
C MET A 375 -11.30 29.59 -39.31
N MET A 376 -10.19 29.40 -38.55
CA MET A 376 -10.15 29.65 -37.11
C MET A 376 -10.26 31.13 -36.77
N LYS A 377 -9.63 32.01 -37.59
CA LYS A 377 -9.78 33.44 -37.46
C LYS A 377 -11.23 33.89 -37.71
N ASP A 378 -11.87 33.31 -38.72
CA ASP A 378 -13.29 33.59 -39.05
C ASP A 378 -14.23 33.14 -37.92
N GLN A 379 -13.82 32.15 -37.13
CA GLN A 379 -14.52 31.70 -35.91
C GLN A 379 -14.20 32.54 -34.65
N GLY A 380 -13.40 33.59 -34.79
CA GLY A 380 -13.03 34.52 -33.70
C GLY A 380 -11.94 33.97 -32.74
N TYR A 381 -11.12 33.00 -33.19
CA TYR A 381 -9.98 32.56 -32.39
C TYR A 381 -8.87 33.60 -32.39
N GLY A 382 -8.37 33.94 -31.18
CA GLY A 382 -7.36 34.96 -30.98
C GLY A 382 -7.87 36.40 -31.07
N ASP A 383 -9.18 36.59 -31.35
CA ASP A 383 -9.76 37.92 -31.46
C ASP A 383 -9.85 38.62 -30.10
N GLY A 384 -9.31 39.85 -30.03
CA GLY A 384 -9.23 40.60 -28.78
C GLY A 384 -8.13 40.17 -27.81
N TYR A 385 -7.20 39.28 -28.21
CA TYR A 385 -6.05 38.93 -27.38
C TYR A 385 -5.11 40.11 -27.20
N ALA A 386 -4.89 40.54 -25.96
CA ALA A 386 -3.91 41.58 -25.61
C ALA A 386 -2.63 40.87 -25.11
N TYR A 387 -1.54 41.07 -25.86
CA TYR A 387 -0.24 40.51 -25.48
C TYR A 387 0.33 41.25 -24.27
N ASP A 388 0.55 40.52 -23.17
CA ASP A 388 0.91 41.12 -21.88
C ASP A 388 2.20 41.93 -21.94
N HIS A 389 3.17 41.56 -22.78
CA HIS A 389 4.41 42.31 -22.94
C HIS A 389 4.26 43.67 -23.65
N ASP A 390 3.15 43.92 -24.36
CA ASP A 390 2.85 45.22 -24.99
C ASP A 390 2.21 46.20 -24.00
N ALA A 391 1.78 45.69 -22.82
CA ALA A 391 1.27 46.55 -21.77
C ALA A 391 2.42 47.23 -21.02
N GLU A 392 2.23 48.51 -20.62
CA GLU A 392 3.23 49.32 -19.94
C GLU A 392 3.85 48.66 -18.70
N ASP A 393 3.06 47.90 -17.95
CA ASP A 393 3.46 47.18 -16.75
C ASP A 393 3.56 45.66 -16.97
N GLY A 394 3.57 45.18 -18.23
CA GLY A 394 3.66 43.79 -18.58
C GLY A 394 2.43 42.96 -18.16
N PHE A 395 1.27 43.59 -18.03
CA PHE A 395 0.06 42.93 -17.53
C PHE A 395 -1.20 43.44 -18.25
N SER A 396 -1.87 42.60 -19.04
CA SER A 396 -3.09 42.95 -19.77
C SER A 396 -4.36 42.95 -18.90
N GLY A 397 -4.38 42.17 -17.85
CA GLY A 397 -5.53 42.01 -16.94
C GLY A 397 -6.66 41.13 -17.48
N GLN A 398 -6.49 40.51 -18.65
CA GLN A 398 -7.50 39.68 -19.28
C GLN A 398 -7.91 38.49 -18.39
N ASN A 399 -9.13 37.96 -18.64
CA ASN A 399 -9.62 36.75 -18.01
C ASN A 399 -9.19 35.53 -18.82
N TYR A 400 -8.55 34.55 -18.18
CA TYR A 400 -8.07 33.31 -18.81
C TYR A 400 -8.91 32.07 -18.42
N PHE A 401 -10.01 32.26 -17.67
CA PHE A 401 -10.96 31.20 -17.35
C PHE A 401 -12.07 31.12 -18.40
N PRO A 402 -12.77 29.96 -18.52
CA PRO A 402 -13.95 29.85 -19.36
C PRO A 402 -14.94 31.00 -19.08
N GLU A 403 -15.63 31.48 -20.14
CA GLU A 403 -16.54 32.63 -20.05
C GLU A 403 -17.70 32.41 -19.06
N THR A 404 -18.14 31.16 -18.95
CA THR A 404 -19.20 30.70 -18.04
C THR A 404 -18.74 30.61 -16.57
N MET A 405 -17.43 30.65 -16.33
CA MET A 405 -16.84 30.45 -15.02
C MET A 405 -16.50 31.79 -14.37
N ARG A 406 -17.12 32.06 -13.22
CA ARG A 406 -16.66 33.16 -12.38
C ARG A 406 -15.20 32.89 -11.95
N ARG A 407 -14.32 33.90 -12.13
CA ARG A 407 -12.90 33.80 -11.76
C ARG A 407 -12.73 33.30 -10.32
N PRO A 408 -12.15 32.12 -10.11
CA PRO A 408 -11.87 31.60 -8.78
C PRO A 408 -10.51 32.09 -8.27
N SER A 409 -10.32 32.04 -6.95
CA SER A 409 -9.02 32.19 -6.31
C SER A 409 -8.64 30.84 -5.71
N PHE A 410 -7.71 30.12 -6.33
CA PHE A 410 -7.25 28.81 -5.84
C PHE A 410 -6.02 28.95 -4.94
N TYR A 411 -5.03 29.75 -5.36
CA TYR A 411 -3.79 29.90 -4.63
C TYR A 411 -3.89 31.04 -3.62
N LEU A 412 -3.82 30.68 -2.35
CA LEU A 412 -3.90 31.60 -1.22
C LEU A 412 -2.60 31.47 -0.42
N PRO A 413 -1.56 32.29 -0.76
CA PRO A 413 -0.27 32.24 -0.07
C PRO A 413 -0.41 32.56 1.41
N VAL A 414 0.35 31.82 2.24
CA VAL A 414 0.42 32.08 3.68
C VAL A 414 1.48 33.12 4.00
N GLU A 415 1.36 33.80 5.14
CA GLU A 415 2.33 34.84 5.56
C GLU A 415 3.56 34.22 6.25
N ARG A 416 4.18 33.20 5.62
CA ARG A 416 5.37 32.51 6.12
C ARG A 416 6.42 32.36 5.04
N GLY A 417 7.70 32.48 5.42
CA GLY A 417 8.81 32.35 4.50
C GLY A 417 8.68 33.21 3.25
N PHE A 418 9.04 32.65 2.09
CA PHE A 418 9.01 33.33 0.79
C PHE A 418 7.58 33.61 0.30
N GLU A 419 6.56 32.91 0.78
CA GLU A 419 5.16 33.19 0.37
C GLU A 419 4.68 34.60 0.81
N ARG A 420 5.32 35.25 1.78
CA ARG A 420 5.06 36.68 2.09
C ARG A 420 5.30 37.56 0.87
N GLU A 421 6.36 37.32 0.12
CA GLU A 421 6.68 38.06 -1.09
C GLU A 421 5.73 37.72 -2.24
N LEU A 422 5.36 36.46 -2.37
CA LEU A 422 4.39 36.00 -3.36
C LEU A 422 3.00 36.57 -3.10
N LYS A 423 2.60 36.70 -1.83
CA LYS A 423 1.35 37.38 -1.45
C LYS A 423 1.33 38.85 -1.88
N LYS A 424 2.41 39.59 -1.64
CA LYS A 424 2.53 41.01 -2.10
C LYS A 424 2.39 41.14 -3.63
N ARG A 425 3.02 40.21 -4.37
CA ARG A 425 2.91 40.16 -5.85
C ARG A 425 1.49 39.84 -6.29
N LEU A 426 0.83 38.88 -5.65
CA LEU A 426 -0.56 38.52 -5.95
C LEU A 426 -1.50 39.72 -5.72
N ASP A 427 -1.41 40.37 -4.56
CA ASP A 427 -2.19 41.55 -4.20
C ASP A 427 -1.96 42.70 -5.18
N TYR A 428 -0.73 42.86 -5.67
CA TYR A 428 -0.39 43.86 -6.70
C TYR A 428 -1.13 43.60 -8.02
N PHE A 429 -1.05 42.37 -8.53
CA PHE A 429 -1.74 42.02 -9.78
C PHE A 429 -3.27 42.02 -9.65
N GLU A 430 -3.82 41.70 -8.49
CA GLU A 430 -5.25 41.81 -8.24
C GLU A 430 -5.72 43.28 -8.26
N LYS A 431 -4.95 44.20 -7.66
CA LYS A 431 -5.22 45.60 -7.73
C LYS A 431 -5.14 46.16 -9.16
N LEU A 432 -4.15 45.73 -9.95
CA LEU A 432 -4.05 46.13 -11.36
C LEU A 432 -5.25 45.59 -12.16
N ARG A 433 -5.65 44.35 -11.95
CA ARG A 433 -6.81 43.77 -12.62
C ARG A 433 -8.10 44.54 -12.29
N ALA A 434 -8.31 44.85 -11.01
CA ALA A 434 -9.47 45.60 -10.58
C ALA A 434 -9.54 47.03 -11.15
N LYS A 435 -8.41 47.62 -11.59
CA LYS A 435 -8.37 48.93 -12.27
C LYS A 435 -8.67 48.85 -13.76
N ARG A 436 -8.50 47.64 -14.38
CA ARG A 436 -8.67 47.47 -15.83
C ARG A 436 -10.00 46.84 -16.23
N ASN A 437 -10.70 46.19 -15.27
CA ASN A 437 -12.05 45.68 -15.37
C ASN A 437 -13.03 46.66 -14.71
#